data_69cb530aec0413d7a9f75b5e1e00c095
#
_entry.id   69cb530aec0413d7a9f75b5e1e00c095
#
_cell.length_a   1.000
_cell.length_b   1.000
_cell.length_c   1.000
_cell.angle_alpha   90.00
_cell.angle_beta   90.00
_cell.angle_gamma   90.00
#
_symmetry.space_group_name_H-M   'P 1'
#
loop_
_entity.id
_entity.type
_entity.pdbx_description
1 polymer ?
#
loop_
_entity_poly.entity_id
_entity_poly.type
_entity_poly.pdbx_seq_one_letter_code
_entity_poly.pdbx_strand_id
1 'polypeptide(L)'
;VLNRIRLAAPLFLLAAAMPSAGQVSLAGVWADRITEDSYERSGGPPLGDYQGIPLNDAGRMKADSHDHSEWSLPEFQCRPHPGPYQWRALGAVRISEEIDPVSRELTALHLEYLRSMDRLIYLDGRPHPPEWAPHSWSGFATGKWDGNMLVVTTTHLKGAYLRRNGASFSDKATMMEYLTRHGNYLLVTMIITDPVWLEEPFIQTTNYELDPRTTLAYYPCTVSEENISTAVPHFLPGKNPNLGADDIPAAAARGGAETIYPEYRKKLAQPGITAKLNVPSTPIRSAAPAPKPAADEIHVLPVQGNVYMLIGAGASIAVSVGRDGILLVDSGRVSMTAKVMSAVLQLATAVTASPAPNRCVGLHCPAAPFGWTSPSMNSIISSPAPPKPIRYIINTSVDADHTGGNEKLAELPSDAKIVGVTFPPVGVAPSATVLAHETVLDRMTKAGAASGALPTETYHAASYKLSEFFNGEGVKVFHEPAAHTDGDSIVFFRYSDVIAAGDILNTESYPFIDLEKGGSINGILDGLNQILDLAIPEFRSQGGTWIIPGHGRLCDIGDVANYRNMVAIVRDRIQDMIRQGMTLEQVKAARPTMDYDGLYGSATGPWTTAMFVEAAYRSLSQKR
;
A
#
# COMPACT_ATOMS: atom_id res chain seq x y z
N VAL A 1 -13.99 -90.06 -14.85
CA VAL A 1 -14.59 -88.82 -14.52
C VAL A 1 -13.48 -87.83 -14.07
N LEU A 2 -12.98 -86.99 -14.99
CA LEU A 2 -11.87 -86.08 -14.77
C LEU A 2 -12.41 -84.73 -14.23
N ASN A 3 -11.96 -84.36 -13.05
CA ASN A 3 -12.12 -83.03 -12.48
C ASN A 3 -11.11 -82.07 -13.13
N ARG A 4 -11.61 -81.01 -13.79
CA ARG A 4 -10.79 -79.89 -14.27
C ARG A 4 -10.73 -78.81 -13.20
N ILE A 5 -9.59 -78.71 -12.53
CA ILE A 5 -9.26 -77.59 -11.67
C ILE A 5 -8.83 -76.41 -12.54
N ARG A 6 -9.61 -75.33 -12.54
CA ARG A 6 -9.22 -74.05 -13.14
C ARG A 6 -8.38 -73.27 -12.13
N LEU A 7 -7.09 -73.17 -12.36
CA LEU A 7 -6.24 -72.20 -11.68
C LEU A 7 -6.57 -70.77 -12.19
N ALA A 8 -7.13 -69.95 -11.33
CA ALA A 8 -7.21 -68.53 -11.53
C ALA A 8 -5.89 -67.92 -11.04
N ALA A 9 -5.08 -67.39 -11.93
CA ALA A 9 -3.89 -66.61 -11.59
C ALA A 9 -4.33 -65.22 -11.18
N PRO A 10 -3.90 -64.70 -10.02
CA PRO A 10 -4.14 -63.29 -9.67
C PRO A 10 -3.20 -62.42 -10.50
N LEU A 11 -3.79 -61.57 -11.33
CA LEU A 11 -3.07 -60.47 -12.01
C LEU A 11 -2.69 -59.45 -10.93
N PHE A 12 -1.43 -59.47 -10.48
CA PHE A 12 -0.86 -58.37 -9.73
C PHE A 12 -0.67 -57.20 -10.70
N LEU A 13 -1.55 -56.22 -10.59
CA LEU A 13 -1.30 -54.88 -11.14
C LEU A 13 -0.15 -54.32 -10.31
N LEU A 14 1.06 -54.39 -10.82
CA LEU A 14 2.14 -53.47 -10.43
C LEU A 14 1.70 -52.08 -10.84
N ALA A 15 1.05 -51.33 -9.98
CA ALA A 15 1.03 -49.89 -10.07
C ALA A 15 2.51 -49.46 -9.98
N ALA A 16 3.10 -49.13 -11.13
CA ALA A 16 4.37 -48.42 -11.17
C ALA A 16 4.14 -47.12 -10.38
N ALA A 17 4.54 -47.13 -9.10
CA ALA A 17 4.74 -45.90 -8.37
C ALA A 17 5.80 -45.13 -9.18
N MET A 18 5.35 -44.19 -9.99
CA MET A 18 6.29 -43.19 -10.50
C MET A 18 6.99 -42.65 -9.26
N PRO A 19 8.34 -42.58 -9.22
CA PRO A 19 9.00 -41.92 -8.16
C PRO A 19 8.44 -40.49 -8.17
N SER A 20 7.68 -40.11 -7.15
CA SER A 20 7.43 -38.71 -6.89
C SER A 20 8.84 -38.13 -6.75
N ALA A 21 9.28 -37.34 -7.70
CA ALA A 21 10.51 -36.58 -7.56
C ALA A 21 10.31 -35.79 -6.27
N GLY A 22 11.00 -36.21 -5.20
CA GLY A 22 10.89 -35.55 -3.92
C GLY A 22 11.24 -34.10 -4.15
N GLN A 23 10.36 -33.21 -3.76
CA GLN A 23 10.62 -31.77 -3.86
C GLN A 23 11.95 -31.50 -3.17
N VAL A 24 12.82 -30.75 -3.87
CA VAL A 24 14.11 -30.37 -3.31
C VAL A 24 13.86 -29.37 -2.18
N SER A 25 14.21 -29.72 -0.95
CA SER A 25 14.09 -28.77 0.17
C SER A 25 15.01 -27.58 -0.06
N LEU A 26 14.47 -26.37 0.08
CA LEU A 26 15.21 -25.11 0.07
C LEU A 26 15.58 -24.66 1.49
N ALA A 27 15.16 -25.38 2.52
CA ALA A 27 15.44 -25.05 3.91
C ALA A 27 16.94 -24.99 4.19
N GLY A 28 17.34 -24.01 4.99
CA GLY A 28 18.74 -23.80 5.39
C GLY A 28 19.11 -22.35 5.53
N VAL A 29 20.37 -22.10 5.88
CA VAL A 29 20.97 -20.78 5.90
C VAL A 29 21.88 -20.64 4.69
N TRP A 30 21.59 -19.67 3.87
CA TRP A 30 22.23 -19.45 2.58
C TRP A 30 23.06 -18.18 2.62
N ALA A 31 24.38 -18.32 2.58
CA ALA A 31 25.33 -17.21 2.53
C ALA A 31 25.39 -16.66 1.09
N ASP A 32 25.39 -15.34 0.96
CA ASP A 32 25.52 -14.71 -0.35
C ASP A 32 26.91 -14.94 -0.96
N ARG A 33 26.95 -15.07 -2.28
CA ARG A 33 28.17 -15.13 -3.06
C ARG A 33 28.33 -13.86 -3.88
N ILE A 34 29.56 -13.54 -4.23
CA ILE A 34 29.85 -12.47 -5.17
C ILE A 34 29.25 -12.86 -6.53
N THR A 35 28.36 -12.01 -7.04
CA THR A 35 27.67 -12.18 -8.33
C THR A 35 28.03 -11.03 -9.27
N GLU A 36 27.42 -11.02 -10.45
CA GLU A 36 27.53 -9.92 -11.41
C GLU A 36 27.24 -8.54 -10.84
N ASP A 37 26.46 -8.48 -9.75
CA ASP A 37 26.11 -7.25 -9.04
C ASP A 37 27.07 -6.88 -7.89
N SER A 38 28.16 -7.59 -7.70
CA SER A 38 29.07 -7.38 -6.55
C SER A 38 29.62 -5.97 -6.48
N TYR A 39 29.86 -5.34 -7.62
CA TYR A 39 30.34 -3.96 -7.71
C TYR A 39 29.34 -2.94 -7.12
N GLU A 40 28.06 -3.22 -7.18
CA GLU A 40 27.00 -2.33 -6.76
C GLU A 40 26.53 -2.57 -5.32
N ARG A 41 27.08 -3.61 -4.65
CA ARG A 41 26.58 -4.04 -3.33
C ARG A 41 27.07 -3.20 -2.17
N SER A 42 28.34 -2.82 -2.13
CA SER A 42 28.94 -2.20 -0.94
C SER A 42 28.70 -0.69 -0.83
N GLY A 43 28.66 0.02 -1.92
CA GLY A 43 28.38 1.47 -1.96
C GLY A 43 27.18 1.82 -2.82
N GLY A 44 26.68 0.84 -3.57
CA GLY A 44 25.74 1.06 -4.65
C GLY A 44 26.41 1.72 -5.87
N PRO A 45 25.74 1.76 -7.00
CA PRO A 45 26.21 2.51 -8.16
C PRO A 45 26.22 4.00 -7.86
N PRO A 46 27.08 4.79 -8.52
CA PRO A 46 27.08 6.24 -8.39
C PRO A 46 25.69 6.84 -8.65
N LEU A 47 25.39 7.93 -7.98
CA LEU A 47 24.16 8.71 -8.25
C LEU A 47 24.18 9.14 -9.73
N GLY A 48 23.04 9.00 -10.39
CA GLY A 48 22.89 9.30 -11.82
C GLY A 48 23.38 8.20 -12.76
N ASP A 49 23.96 7.10 -12.26
CA ASP A 49 24.34 5.94 -13.05
C ASP A 49 23.23 4.86 -12.96
N TYR A 50 22.44 4.74 -14.01
CA TYR A 50 21.32 3.79 -14.10
C TYR A 50 21.63 2.60 -15.01
N GLN A 51 22.89 2.28 -15.22
CA GLN A 51 23.33 1.21 -16.12
C GLN A 51 22.62 -0.11 -15.85
N GLY A 52 22.17 -0.78 -16.93
CA GLY A 52 21.53 -2.08 -16.86
C GLY A 52 20.12 -2.08 -16.28
N ILE A 53 19.53 -0.90 -15.98
CA ILE A 53 18.12 -0.77 -15.61
C ILE A 53 17.36 -0.12 -16.76
N PRO A 54 16.35 -0.80 -17.32
CA PRO A 54 15.62 -0.31 -18.48
C PRO A 54 14.57 0.74 -18.10
N LEU A 55 15.00 1.90 -17.58
CA LEU A 55 14.13 3.00 -17.20
C LEU A 55 13.53 3.67 -18.46
N ASN A 56 12.18 3.83 -18.47
CA ASN A 56 11.52 4.71 -19.41
C ASN A 56 11.73 6.21 -19.03
N ASP A 57 11.17 7.13 -19.80
CA ASP A 57 11.34 8.57 -19.54
C ASP A 57 10.79 9.01 -18.18
N ALA A 58 9.65 8.43 -17.73
CA ALA A 58 9.09 8.68 -16.42
C ALA A 58 10.00 8.16 -15.30
N GLY A 59 10.47 6.90 -15.41
CA GLY A 59 11.42 6.31 -14.48
C GLY A 59 12.73 7.08 -14.38
N ARG A 60 13.22 7.62 -15.51
CA ARG A 60 14.41 8.47 -15.53
C ARG A 60 14.15 9.81 -14.82
N MET A 61 13.04 10.48 -15.12
CA MET A 61 12.69 11.73 -14.43
C MET A 61 12.58 11.53 -12.91
N LYS A 62 12.01 10.42 -12.48
CA LYS A 62 11.94 10.03 -11.07
C LYS A 62 13.34 9.85 -10.47
N ALA A 63 14.20 9.08 -11.15
CA ALA A 63 15.56 8.79 -10.71
C ALA A 63 16.43 10.05 -10.67
N ASP A 64 16.33 10.91 -11.68
CA ASP A 64 17.07 12.19 -11.76
C ASP A 64 16.69 13.18 -10.66
N SER A 65 15.47 13.06 -10.11
CA SER A 65 15.00 13.89 -9.00
C SER A 65 15.49 13.41 -7.63
N HIS A 66 16.04 12.19 -7.53
CA HIS A 66 16.42 11.61 -6.24
C HIS A 66 17.60 12.34 -5.61
N ASP A 67 17.40 12.81 -4.38
CA ASP A 67 18.44 13.30 -3.48
C ASP A 67 18.66 12.28 -2.36
N HIS A 68 19.89 11.87 -2.19
CA HIS A 68 20.26 10.85 -1.19
C HIS A 68 19.95 11.27 0.25
N SER A 69 19.80 12.57 0.50
CA SER A 69 19.38 13.12 1.80
C SER A 69 17.96 12.71 2.21
N GLU A 70 17.13 12.21 1.26
CA GLU A 70 15.83 11.63 1.58
C GLU A 70 15.91 10.54 2.65
N TRP A 71 17.00 9.77 2.68
CA TRP A 71 17.24 8.71 3.66
C TRP A 71 17.44 9.22 5.10
N SER A 72 17.65 10.52 5.30
CA SER A 72 17.76 11.14 6.62
C SER A 72 16.42 11.50 7.23
N LEU A 73 15.34 11.53 6.45
CA LEU A 73 13.99 11.78 6.96
C LEU A 73 13.54 10.64 7.87
N PRO A 74 12.90 10.92 9.03
CA PRO A 74 12.50 9.90 9.99
C PRO A 74 11.70 8.76 9.38
N GLU A 75 10.75 9.07 8.50
CA GLU A 75 9.89 8.11 7.83
C GLU A 75 10.60 7.24 6.77
N PHE A 76 11.84 7.57 6.41
CA PHE A 76 12.69 6.76 5.52
C PHE A 76 13.74 5.96 6.27
N GLN A 77 14.06 6.34 7.51
CA GLN A 77 14.97 5.58 8.35
C GLN A 77 14.33 4.24 8.74
N CYS A 78 15.14 3.24 8.98
CA CYS A 78 14.71 1.90 9.39
C CYS A 78 13.74 1.20 8.44
N ARG A 79 13.46 1.73 7.26
CA ARG A 79 12.65 1.03 6.27
C ARG A 79 13.28 -0.33 5.93
N PRO A 80 12.50 -1.40 5.88
CA PRO A 80 12.96 -2.69 5.38
C PRO A 80 13.41 -2.58 3.92
N HIS A 81 14.35 -3.42 3.51
CA HIS A 81 14.66 -3.55 2.10
C HIS A 81 13.45 -4.11 1.34
N PRO A 82 13.09 -3.54 0.18
CA PRO A 82 11.98 -4.02 -0.63
C PRO A 82 12.28 -5.41 -1.23
N GLY A 83 11.22 -6.15 -1.56
CA GLY A 83 11.30 -7.50 -2.09
C GLY A 83 12.35 -7.69 -3.19
N PRO A 84 12.39 -6.85 -4.23
CA PRO A 84 13.42 -6.93 -5.27
C PRO A 84 14.85 -6.76 -4.77
N TYR A 85 15.06 -5.97 -3.72
CA TYR A 85 16.39 -5.73 -3.16
C TYR A 85 16.81 -6.77 -2.13
N GLN A 86 15.86 -7.57 -1.59
CA GLN A 86 16.14 -8.59 -0.56
C GLN A 86 17.20 -9.60 -1.04
N TRP A 87 17.08 -10.06 -2.29
CA TRP A 87 18.05 -10.99 -2.88
C TRP A 87 19.41 -10.38 -3.17
N ARG A 88 19.53 -9.06 -3.11
CA ARG A 88 20.79 -8.32 -3.30
C ARG A 88 21.42 -7.85 -2.00
N ALA A 89 20.68 -7.91 -0.88
CA ALA A 89 21.16 -7.43 0.41
C ALA A 89 22.43 -8.20 0.83
N LEU A 90 23.35 -7.50 1.46
CA LEU A 90 24.51 -8.14 2.08
C LEU A 90 24.04 -9.07 3.21
N GLY A 91 24.60 -10.25 3.26
CA GLY A 91 24.34 -11.23 4.30
C GLY A 91 23.62 -12.47 3.81
N ALA A 92 23.23 -13.28 4.77
CA ALA A 92 22.57 -14.55 4.51
C ALA A 92 21.04 -14.40 4.43
N VAL A 93 20.41 -15.36 3.77
CA VAL A 93 18.98 -15.63 3.89
C VAL A 93 18.78 -16.97 4.62
N ARG A 94 17.90 -16.97 5.62
CA ARG A 94 17.40 -18.21 6.21
C ARG A 94 16.09 -18.57 5.58
N ILE A 95 15.97 -19.80 5.10
CA ILE A 95 14.73 -20.37 4.57
C ILE A 95 14.30 -21.49 5.52
N SER A 96 13.11 -21.40 6.07
CA SER A 96 12.45 -22.42 6.86
C SER A 96 11.12 -22.84 6.25
N GLU A 97 10.65 -24.03 6.64
CA GLU A 97 9.45 -24.64 6.12
C GLU A 97 8.31 -24.48 7.13
N GLU A 98 7.19 -23.93 6.68
CA GLU A 98 5.94 -23.86 7.45
C GLU A 98 5.09 -25.06 7.13
N ILE A 99 4.91 -25.94 8.11
CA ILE A 99 4.19 -27.22 7.96
C ILE A 99 2.88 -27.12 8.75
N ASP A 100 1.76 -27.42 8.09
CA ASP A 100 0.48 -27.53 8.78
C ASP A 100 0.53 -28.64 9.83
N PRO A 101 0.21 -28.36 11.10
CA PRO A 101 0.37 -29.34 12.18
C PRO A 101 -0.60 -30.50 12.08
N VAL A 102 -1.68 -30.38 11.32
CA VAL A 102 -2.72 -31.41 11.18
C VAL A 102 -2.50 -32.25 9.93
N SER A 103 -2.44 -31.60 8.76
CA SER A 103 -2.25 -32.30 7.47
C SER A 103 -0.80 -32.72 7.22
N ARG A 104 0.16 -32.11 7.90
CA ARG A 104 1.61 -32.28 7.69
C ARG A 104 2.09 -31.84 6.31
N GLU A 105 1.29 -31.05 5.62
CA GLU A 105 1.64 -30.49 4.32
C GLU A 105 2.49 -29.23 4.48
N LEU A 106 3.43 -29.03 3.56
CA LEU A 106 4.22 -27.81 3.44
C LEU A 106 3.32 -26.71 2.88
N THR A 107 3.00 -25.73 3.69
CA THR A 107 2.07 -24.63 3.34
C THR A 107 2.76 -23.37 2.88
N ALA A 108 3.97 -23.11 3.35
CA ALA A 108 4.76 -21.95 2.95
C ALA A 108 6.26 -22.16 3.20
N LEU A 109 7.07 -21.35 2.54
CA LEU A 109 8.46 -21.09 2.92
C LEU A 109 8.52 -19.75 3.64
N HIS A 110 9.19 -19.72 4.79
CA HIS A 110 9.46 -18.51 5.54
C HIS A 110 10.91 -18.09 5.30
N LEU A 111 11.09 -16.87 4.78
CA LEU A 111 12.38 -16.30 4.46
C LEU A 111 12.68 -15.14 5.42
N GLU A 112 13.82 -15.24 6.08
CA GLU A 112 14.34 -14.21 6.97
C GLU A 112 15.60 -13.61 6.36
N TYR A 113 15.66 -12.28 6.30
CA TYR A 113 16.79 -11.52 5.74
C TYR A 113 17.33 -10.51 6.75
N LEU A 114 18.56 -10.08 6.54
CA LEU A 114 19.10 -8.92 7.25
C LEU A 114 18.41 -7.63 6.77
N ARG A 115 17.88 -6.82 7.70
CA ARG A 115 17.20 -5.54 7.41
C ARG A 115 16.01 -5.63 6.46
N SER A 116 15.38 -6.76 6.34
CA SER A 116 14.17 -6.92 5.55
C SER A 116 13.04 -7.42 6.44
N MET A 117 11.81 -7.21 5.98
CA MET A 117 10.66 -7.89 6.59
C MET A 117 10.78 -9.38 6.32
N ASP A 118 10.31 -10.17 7.27
CA ASP A 118 10.10 -11.58 7.06
C ASP A 118 9.14 -11.78 5.88
N ARG A 119 9.42 -12.78 5.06
CA ARG A 119 8.67 -13.03 3.85
C ARG A 119 8.15 -14.45 3.83
N LEU A 120 6.86 -14.61 3.52
CA LEU A 120 6.25 -15.90 3.28
C LEU A 120 6.02 -16.10 1.79
N ILE A 121 6.42 -17.28 1.30
CA ILE A 121 6.06 -17.76 -0.03
C ILE A 121 5.06 -18.89 0.18
N TYR A 122 3.78 -18.63 -0.06
CA TYR A 122 2.71 -19.60 0.13
C TYR A 122 2.73 -20.66 -0.97
N LEU A 123 2.61 -21.92 -0.58
CA LEU A 123 2.65 -23.08 -1.49
C LEU A 123 1.31 -23.84 -1.55
N ASP A 124 0.31 -23.38 -0.82
CA ASP A 124 -1.01 -24.00 -0.71
C ASP A 124 -1.99 -23.61 -1.83
N GLY A 125 -1.53 -22.86 -2.83
CA GLY A 125 -2.33 -22.48 -3.99
C GLY A 125 -3.37 -21.38 -3.74
N ARG A 126 -3.26 -20.66 -2.60
CA ARG A 126 -4.16 -19.53 -2.31
C ARG A 126 -4.07 -18.45 -3.37
N PRO A 127 -5.18 -17.74 -3.66
CA PRO A 127 -5.18 -16.63 -4.61
C PRO A 127 -4.42 -15.42 -4.01
N HIS A 128 -3.93 -14.56 -4.90
CA HIS A 128 -3.42 -13.25 -4.48
C HIS A 128 -4.55 -12.36 -3.95
N PRO A 129 -4.22 -11.44 -3.03
CA PRO A 129 -5.18 -10.48 -2.50
C PRO A 129 -5.78 -9.60 -3.60
N PRO A 130 -6.96 -9.00 -3.37
CA PRO A 130 -7.53 -8.01 -4.28
C PRO A 130 -6.71 -6.71 -4.28
N GLU A 131 -6.88 -5.88 -5.33
CA GLU A 131 -6.12 -4.63 -5.51
C GLU A 131 -6.22 -3.64 -4.33
N TRP A 132 -7.34 -3.67 -3.61
CA TRP A 132 -7.57 -2.80 -2.45
C TRP A 132 -6.91 -3.30 -1.16
N ALA A 133 -6.29 -4.48 -1.17
CA ALA A 133 -5.49 -4.96 -0.04
C ALA A 133 -4.22 -4.13 0.13
N PRO A 134 -3.68 -4.02 1.36
CA PRO A 134 -2.46 -3.26 1.58
C PRO A 134 -1.27 -3.89 0.88
N HIS A 135 -0.34 -3.03 0.53
CA HIS A 135 0.96 -3.42 0.02
C HIS A 135 1.99 -3.54 1.15
N SER A 136 2.97 -4.40 0.98
CA SER A 136 4.09 -4.54 1.91
C SER A 136 5.44 -4.42 1.21
N TRP A 137 6.50 -4.22 1.98
CA TRP A 137 7.85 -4.15 1.41
C TRP A 137 8.29 -5.46 0.74
N SER A 138 7.83 -6.61 1.26
CA SER A 138 8.11 -7.94 0.69
C SER A 138 7.07 -8.41 -0.32
N GLY A 139 5.95 -7.72 -0.44
CA GLY A 139 4.80 -8.11 -1.26
C GLY A 139 4.07 -9.34 -0.72
N PHE A 140 3.12 -9.85 -1.50
CA PHE A 140 2.43 -11.11 -1.28
C PHE A 140 2.92 -12.13 -2.30
N ALA A 141 3.51 -13.23 -1.83
CA ALA A 141 4.18 -14.20 -2.68
C ALA A 141 3.50 -15.58 -2.63
N THR A 142 3.27 -16.17 -3.81
CA THR A 142 2.85 -17.56 -3.96
C THR A 142 3.85 -18.33 -4.81
N GLY A 143 4.10 -19.57 -4.46
CA GLY A 143 5.07 -20.44 -5.17
C GLY A 143 4.43 -21.69 -5.75
N LYS A 144 4.97 -22.14 -6.87
CA LYS A 144 4.60 -23.39 -7.51
C LYS A 144 5.86 -24.09 -8.01
N TRP A 145 5.97 -25.38 -7.70
CA TRP A 145 7.06 -26.18 -8.20
C TRP A 145 6.87 -26.55 -9.69
N ASP A 146 7.93 -26.35 -10.46
CA ASP A 146 8.08 -26.85 -11.82
C ASP A 146 9.32 -27.76 -11.87
N GLY A 147 9.09 -29.06 -11.73
CA GLY A 147 10.17 -30.01 -11.49
C GLY A 147 10.94 -29.70 -10.21
N ASN A 148 12.23 -29.38 -10.34
CA ASN A 148 13.11 -29.03 -9.24
C ASN A 148 13.27 -27.50 -9.04
N MET A 149 12.54 -26.70 -9.77
CA MET A 149 12.57 -25.25 -9.71
C MET A 149 11.30 -24.73 -9.03
N LEU A 150 11.45 -23.88 -8.02
CA LEU A 150 10.33 -23.17 -7.44
C LEU A 150 10.13 -21.86 -8.21
N VAL A 151 8.96 -21.72 -8.82
CA VAL A 151 8.52 -20.48 -9.48
C VAL A 151 7.65 -19.71 -8.53
N VAL A 152 8.05 -18.49 -8.21
CA VAL A 152 7.37 -17.61 -7.25
C VAL A 152 6.83 -16.39 -7.99
N THR A 153 5.57 -16.05 -7.70
CA THR A 153 4.94 -14.81 -8.17
C THR A 153 4.64 -13.91 -6.99
N THR A 154 5.05 -12.65 -7.07
CA THR A 154 4.85 -11.66 -6.01
C THR A 154 4.12 -10.44 -6.56
N THR A 155 3.07 -10.02 -5.86
CA THR A 155 2.28 -8.81 -6.11
C THR A 155 2.19 -8.00 -4.81
N HIS A 156 1.48 -6.89 -4.81
CA HIS A 156 1.26 -6.02 -3.63
C HIS A 156 2.58 -5.53 -3.01
N LEU A 157 3.56 -5.25 -3.87
CA LEU A 157 4.80 -4.60 -3.48
C LEU A 157 4.57 -3.11 -3.27
N LYS A 158 5.16 -2.52 -2.22
CA LYS A 158 5.26 -1.06 -2.10
C LYS A 158 6.26 -0.52 -3.11
N GLY A 159 5.95 0.63 -3.71
CA GLY A 159 6.89 1.34 -4.56
C GLY A 159 8.16 1.71 -3.80
N ALA A 160 9.32 1.31 -4.33
CA ALA A 160 10.61 1.49 -3.69
C ALA A 160 11.76 1.47 -4.72
N TYR A 161 12.98 1.36 -4.24
CA TYR A 161 14.17 1.36 -5.09
C TYR A 161 14.53 -0.04 -5.63
N LEU A 162 14.91 -0.11 -6.89
CA LEU A 162 15.68 -1.22 -7.48
C LEU A 162 17.14 -1.13 -7.08
N ARG A 163 17.68 0.09 -7.15
CA ARG A 163 19.02 0.45 -6.70
C ARG A 163 18.97 1.74 -5.89
N ARG A 164 19.85 1.88 -4.93
CA ARG A 164 19.88 3.01 -4.00
C ARG A 164 20.43 4.32 -4.60
N ASN A 165 20.45 4.42 -5.91
CA ASN A 165 20.89 5.59 -6.68
C ASN A 165 19.74 6.40 -7.31
N GLY A 166 18.48 6.11 -6.93
CA GLY A 166 17.28 6.75 -7.45
C GLY A 166 16.47 5.87 -8.39
N ALA A 167 17.07 4.82 -8.99
CA ALA A 167 16.33 3.89 -9.84
C ALA A 167 15.32 3.10 -9.00
N SER A 168 14.03 3.25 -9.32
CA SER A 168 12.91 2.78 -8.52
C SER A 168 11.97 1.86 -9.32
N PHE A 169 11.12 1.15 -8.63
CA PHE A 169 9.95 0.46 -9.17
C PHE A 169 8.69 0.95 -8.45
N SER A 170 7.55 0.88 -9.13
CA SER A 170 6.26 1.34 -8.63
C SER A 170 5.53 0.27 -7.81
N ASP A 171 4.46 0.66 -7.14
CA ASP A 171 3.56 -0.27 -6.44
C ASP A 171 2.65 -1.07 -7.39
N LYS A 172 2.71 -0.79 -8.70
CA LYS A 172 2.09 -1.61 -9.76
C LYS A 172 3.03 -2.70 -10.30
N ALA A 173 4.25 -2.76 -9.76
CA ALA A 173 5.22 -3.77 -10.18
C ALA A 173 4.81 -5.17 -9.70
N THR A 174 5.17 -6.16 -10.52
CA THR A 174 5.11 -7.57 -10.17
C THR A 174 6.49 -8.18 -10.25
N MET A 175 6.76 -9.17 -9.41
CA MET A 175 8.03 -9.87 -9.40
C MET A 175 7.82 -11.36 -9.59
N MET A 176 8.56 -11.96 -10.52
CA MET A 176 8.67 -13.40 -10.67
C MET A 176 10.06 -13.83 -10.26
N GLU A 177 10.15 -14.97 -9.57
CA GLU A 177 11.43 -15.49 -9.09
C GLU A 177 11.50 -16.99 -9.43
N TYR A 178 12.68 -17.41 -9.84
CA TYR A 178 13.00 -18.79 -10.14
C TYR A 178 14.11 -19.26 -9.20
N LEU A 179 13.75 -20.10 -8.24
CA LEU A 179 14.68 -20.63 -7.24
C LEU A 179 15.07 -22.05 -7.62
N THR A 180 16.36 -22.27 -7.88
CA THR A 180 16.87 -23.59 -8.26
C THR A 180 18.04 -23.96 -7.36
N ARG A 181 17.95 -25.12 -6.73
CA ARG A 181 19.00 -25.66 -5.89
C ARG A 181 19.84 -26.70 -6.63
N HIS A 182 21.14 -26.50 -6.63
CA HIS A 182 22.14 -27.43 -7.16
C HIS A 182 23.10 -27.83 -6.04
N GLY A 183 22.81 -28.92 -5.34
CA GLY A 183 23.60 -29.34 -4.18
C GLY A 183 23.59 -28.29 -3.08
N ASN A 184 24.75 -27.69 -2.82
CA ASN A 184 24.91 -26.63 -1.82
C ASN A 184 24.76 -25.21 -2.41
N TYR A 185 24.34 -25.07 -3.65
CA TYR A 185 24.14 -23.76 -4.27
C TYR A 185 22.67 -23.51 -4.54
N LEU A 186 22.24 -22.30 -4.24
CA LEU A 186 20.91 -21.77 -4.58
C LEU A 186 21.07 -20.64 -5.58
N LEU A 187 20.50 -20.84 -6.75
CA LEU A 187 20.39 -19.84 -7.80
C LEU A 187 19.00 -19.19 -7.72
N VAL A 188 18.96 -17.87 -7.69
CA VAL A 188 17.73 -17.09 -7.72
C VAL A 188 17.78 -16.15 -8.91
N THR A 189 16.90 -16.36 -9.88
CA THR A 189 16.69 -15.41 -10.96
C THR A 189 15.40 -14.65 -10.70
N MET A 190 15.49 -13.34 -10.64
CA MET A 190 14.40 -12.42 -10.37
C MET A 190 14.08 -11.62 -11.62
N ILE A 191 12.79 -11.51 -11.95
CA ILE A 191 12.27 -10.73 -13.06
C ILE A 191 11.23 -9.75 -12.51
N ILE A 192 11.50 -8.45 -12.66
CA ILE A 192 10.59 -7.38 -12.23
C ILE A 192 9.98 -6.75 -13.46
N THR A 193 8.65 -6.74 -13.50
CA THR A 193 7.87 -6.04 -14.52
C THR A 193 7.19 -4.85 -13.86
N ASP A 194 7.47 -3.65 -14.34
CA ASP A 194 6.86 -2.42 -13.85
C ASP A 194 6.33 -1.60 -15.03
N PRO A 195 5.00 -1.49 -15.18
CA PRO A 195 4.41 -0.76 -16.30
C PRO A 195 4.56 0.76 -16.19
N VAL A 196 5.01 1.29 -15.04
CA VAL A 196 5.11 2.73 -14.80
C VAL A 196 6.48 3.28 -15.15
N TRP A 197 7.55 2.63 -14.68
CA TRP A 197 8.91 3.19 -14.77
C TRP A 197 9.90 2.37 -15.60
N LEU A 198 9.52 1.16 -16.05
CA LEU A 198 10.38 0.32 -16.88
C LEU A 198 9.85 0.20 -18.31
N GLU A 199 10.74 0.18 -19.30
CA GLU A 199 10.42 -0.09 -20.71
C GLU A 199 10.27 -1.59 -20.97
N GLU A 200 11.08 -2.41 -20.25
CA GLU A 200 11.10 -3.86 -20.33
C GLU A 200 11.37 -4.45 -18.93
N PRO A 201 11.14 -5.75 -18.72
CA PRO A 201 11.42 -6.38 -17.42
C PRO A 201 12.89 -6.27 -17.04
N PHE A 202 13.13 -5.86 -15.78
CA PHE A 202 14.46 -5.89 -15.18
C PHE A 202 14.74 -7.30 -14.68
N ILE A 203 15.85 -7.92 -15.15
CA ILE A 203 16.23 -9.27 -14.80
C ILE A 203 17.54 -9.26 -14.04
N GLN A 204 17.59 -10.02 -12.96
CA GLN A 204 18.77 -10.16 -12.13
C GLN A 204 18.91 -11.56 -11.56
N THR A 205 20.14 -12.07 -11.50
CA THR A 205 20.47 -13.36 -10.92
C THR A 205 21.38 -13.20 -9.72
N THR A 206 21.12 -13.93 -8.65
CA THR A 206 21.94 -13.98 -7.43
C THR A 206 22.21 -15.42 -7.04
N ASN A 207 23.42 -15.69 -6.55
CA ASN A 207 23.86 -17.01 -6.12
C ASN A 207 24.12 -17.03 -4.61
N TYR A 208 23.75 -18.13 -3.99
CA TYR A 208 23.97 -18.38 -2.56
C TYR A 208 24.62 -19.75 -2.37
N GLU A 209 25.35 -19.89 -1.28
CA GLU A 209 25.93 -21.16 -0.86
C GLU A 209 25.38 -21.56 0.52
N LEU A 210 24.97 -22.80 0.66
CA LEU A 210 24.48 -23.33 1.93
C LEU A 210 25.64 -23.34 2.96
N ASP A 211 25.54 -22.48 3.95
CA ASP A 211 26.49 -22.43 5.07
C ASP A 211 25.75 -22.44 6.41
N PRO A 212 25.63 -23.60 7.04
CA PRO A 212 24.94 -23.73 8.35
C PRO A 212 25.68 -23.04 9.50
N ARG A 213 26.91 -22.57 9.28
CA ARG A 213 27.70 -21.82 10.29
C ARG A 213 27.39 -20.33 10.27
N THR A 214 26.81 -19.83 9.17
CA THR A 214 26.40 -18.43 9.05
C THR A 214 25.17 -18.20 9.92
N THR A 215 25.20 -17.14 10.70
CA THR A 215 24.08 -16.70 11.52
C THR A 215 23.51 -15.40 10.97
N LEU A 216 22.18 -15.27 10.97
CA LEU A 216 21.54 -13.99 10.74
C LEU A 216 21.74 -13.11 11.98
N ALA A 217 22.51 -12.04 11.81
CA ALA A 217 22.68 -11.07 12.87
C ALA A 217 21.38 -10.27 13.06
N TYR A 218 20.99 -10.04 14.31
CA TYR A 218 19.98 -9.04 14.61
C TYR A 218 20.54 -7.66 14.22
N TYR A 219 19.80 -6.94 13.41
CA TYR A 219 20.12 -5.57 13.01
C TYR A 219 19.16 -4.59 13.66
N PRO A 220 19.50 -4.05 14.84
CA PRO A 220 18.67 -3.05 15.49
C PRO A 220 18.70 -1.76 14.67
N CYS A 221 17.56 -1.12 14.54
CA CYS A 221 17.45 0.18 13.93
C CYS A 221 16.56 1.07 14.80
N THR A 222 17.02 2.29 15.04
CA THR A 222 16.28 3.31 15.77
C THR A 222 16.21 4.55 14.91
N VAL A 223 15.02 5.14 14.81
CA VAL A 223 14.82 6.41 14.11
C VAL A 223 15.51 7.52 14.90
N SER A 224 16.27 8.35 14.21
CA SER A 224 16.91 9.54 14.76
C SER A 224 16.14 10.78 14.31
N GLU A 225 15.79 11.64 15.26
CA GLU A 225 15.09 12.91 15.00
C GLU A 225 16.06 14.06 14.62
N GLU A 226 17.24 13.75 14.12
CA GLU A 226 18.26 14.76 13.82
C GLU A 226 17.84 15.73 12.71
N ASN A 227 16.91 15.33 11.84
CA ASN A 227 16.41 16.15 10.76
C ASN A 227 14.90 16.38 10.92
N ILE A 228 14.52 17.48 11.52
CA ILE A 228 13.12 17.87 11.75
C ILE A 228 12.55 18.65 10.53
N SER A 229 13.17 18.55 9.38
CA SER A 229 12.71 19.26 8.18
C SER A 229 11.47 18.60 7.58
N THR A 230 10.42 19.37 7.39
CA THR A 230 9.26 18.99 6.57
C THR A 230 9.52 19.12 5.07
N ALA A 231 10.69 19.65 4.69
CA ALA A 231 11.10 19.75 3.30
C ALA A 231 11.57 18.39 2.79
N VAL A 232 11.03 17.97 1.67
CA VAL A 232 11.42 16.75 0.97
C VAL A 232 12.69 17.01 0.17
N PRO A 233 13.83 16.37 0.47
CA PRO A 233 15.02 16.51 -0.33
C PRO A 233 14.81 15.92 -1.73
N HIS A 234 15.04 16.74 -2.75
CA HIS A 234 14.97 16.32 -4.16
C HIS A 234 15.63 17.34 -5.06
N PHE A 235 16.02 16.93 -6.26
CA PHE A 235 16.54 17.84 -7.28
C PHE A 235 15.44 18.25 -8.26
N LEU A 236 15.39 19.55 -8.58
CA LEU A 236 14.57 20.06 -9.67
C LEU A 236 15.13 19.56 -11.02
N PRO A 237 14.30 19.47 -12.08
CA PRO A 237 14.74 19.05 -13.40
C PRO A 237 15.97 19.84 -13.89
N GLY A 238 17.01 19.10 -14.28
CA GLY A 238 18.29 19.66 -14.74
C GLY A 238 19.16 20.29 -13.64
N LYS A 239 18.82 20.15 -12.36
CA LYS A 239 19.59 20.68 -11.23
C LYS A 239 20.33 19.63 -10.41
N ASN A 240 20.17 18.34 -10.75
CA ASN A 240 20.91 17.28 -10.08
C ASN A 240 22.41 17.37 -10.46
N PRO A 241 23.32 17.62 -9.48
CA PRO A 241 24.75 17.81 -9.76
C PRO A 241 25.44 16.50 -10.16
N ASN A 242 24.80 15.36 -9.94
CA ASN A 242 25.35 14.05 -10.30
C ASN A 242 25.11 13.67 -11.76
N LEU A 243 24.26 14.46 -12.47
CA LEU A 243 23.99 14.26 -13.89
C LEU A 243 24.95 15.12 -14.72
N GLY A 244 25.71 14.51 -15.62
CA GLY A 244 26.65 15.22 -16.48
C GLY A 244 28.01 15.51 -15.85
N ALA A 245 28.35 14.87 -14.71
CA ALA A 245 29.71 14.88 -14.19
C ALA A 245 30.68 14.23 -15.19
N ASP A 246 31.95 14.63 -15.14
CA ASP A 246 33.04 14.16 -16.03
C ASP A 246 33.24 12.64 -16.05
N ASP A 247 32.60 11.91 -15.14
CA ASP A 247 32.54 10.44 -15.07
C ASP A 247 31.68 9.77 -16.15
N ILE A 248 30.88 10.53 -16.91
CA ILE A 248 30.08 10.00 -18.01
C ILE A 248 30.91 9.22 -19.03
N PRO A 249 32.12 9.66 -19.44
CA PRO A 249 32.99 8.87 -20.30
C PRO A 249 33.39 7.53 -19.68
N ALA A 250 33.57 7.49 -18.36
CA ALA A 250 33.92 6.26 -17.66
C ALA A 250 32.67 5.32 -17.53
N ALA A 251 31.49 5.87 -17.35
CA ALA A 251 30.24 5.12 -17.38
C ALA A 251 29.96 4.58 -18.79
N ALA A 252 30.19 5.40 -19.82
CA ALA A 252 30.09 5.00 -21.22
C ALA A 252 31.11 3.89 -21.59
N ALA A 253 32.33 4.00 -21.07
CA ALA A 253 33.38 2.98 -21.27
C ALA A 253 33.03 1.65 -20.58
N ARG A 254 32.16 1.67 -19.58
CA ARG A 254 31.63 0.46 -18.91
C ARG A 254 30.44 -0.19 -19.64
N GLY A 255 30.08 0.30 -20.81
CA GLY A 255 29.06 -0.32 -21.69
C GLY A 255 27.64 0.21 -21.52
N GLY A 256 27.44 1.35 -20.83
CA GLY A 256 26.09 1.84 -20.53
C GLY A 256 25.63 3.08 -21.29
N ALA A 257 26.44 3.58 -22.23
CA ALA A 257 26.10 4.79 -23.00
C ALA A 257 24.75 4.71 -23.73
N GLU A 258 24.43 3.51 -24.18
CA GLU A 258 23.22 3.25 -24.97
C GLU A 258 21.93 3.36 -24.17
N THR A 259 21.99 3.17 -22.84
CA THR A 259 20.85 3.26 -21.95
C THR A 259 20.73 4.62 -21.27
N ILE A 260 21.83 5.41 -21.23
CA ILE A 260 21.88 6.70 -20.54
C ILE A 260 21.43 7.85 -21.44
N TYR A 261 21.73 7.78 -22.75
CA TYR A 261 21.49 8.89 -23.66
C TYR A 261 20.25 8.67 -24.56
N PRO A 262 19.31 9.63 -24.59
CA PRO A 262 18.10 9.53 -25.44
C PRO A 262 18.37 9.34 -26.93
N GLU A 263 19.49 9.85 -27.44
CA GLU A 263 19.91 9.70 -28.83
C GLU A 263 20.28 8.25 -29.17
N TYR A 264 20.80 7.47 -28.24
CA TYR A 264 21.09 6.05 -28.43
C TYR A 264 19.83 5.21 -28.39
N ARG A 265 18.83 5.56 -27.57
CA ARG A 265 17.52 4.91 -27.56
C ARG A 265 16.82 4.99 -28.92
N LYS A 266 16.92 6.14 -29.60
CA LYS A 266 16.39 6.29 -30.96
C LYS A 266 17.05 5.37 -31.96
N LYS A 267 18.30 4.98 -31.77
CA LYS A 267 19.00 4.00 -32.60
C LYS A 267 18.57 2.56 -32.30
N LEU A 268 18.32 2.25 -31.02
CA LEU A 268 17.83 0.93 -30.60
C LEU A 268 16.37 0.70 -31.02
N ALA A 269 15.57 1.76 -31.09
CA ALA A 269 14.19 1.70 -31.57
C ALA A 269 14.05 1.55 -33.09
N GLN A 270 15.16 1.45 -33.85
CA GLN A 270 15.08 1.21 -35.29
C GLN A 270 14.69 -0.26 -35.56
N PRO A 271 13.66 -0.51 -36.39
CA PRO A 271 13.24 -1.86 -36.76
C PRO A 271 14.41 -2.59 -37.42
N GLY A 272 14.94 -3.63 -36.80
CA GLY A 272 16.01 -4.45 -37.37
C GLY A 272 17.05 -4.96 -36.36
N ILE A 273 17.24 -4.31 -35.21
CA ILE A 273 18.21 -4.76 -34.19
C ILE A 273 17.55 -5.78 -33.25
N THR A 274 16.31 -5.57 -32.86
CA THR A 274 15.52 -6.50 -32.01
C THR A 274 15.02 -7.73 -32.76
N ALA A 275 14.97 -7.70 -34.11
CA ALA A 275 14.49 -8.83 -34.90
C ALA A 275 15.45 -10.04 -34.98
N LYS A 276 16.66 -9.93 -34.44
CA LYS A 276 17.68 -11.02 -34.48
C LYS A 276 17.82 -11.81 -33.18
N LEU A 277 17.18 -11.38 -32.10
CA LEU A 277 17.05 -12.20 -30.91
C LEU A 277 15.76 -13.02 -31.04
N ASN A 278 15.86 -14.18 -31.63
CA ASN A 278 14.85 -15.25 -31.54
C ASN A 278 14.82 -15.76 -30.07
N VAL A 279 14.44 -14.90 -29.14
CA VAL A 279 13.96 -15.35 -27.85
C VAL A 279 12.55 -15.88 -28.13
N PRO A 280 12.23 -17.15 -27.84
CA PRO A 280 10.86 -17.60 -27.90
C PRO A 280 10.06 -16.67 -27.00
N SER A 281 9.19 -15.83 -27.57
CA SER A 281 8.23 -15.03 -26.87
C SER A 281 7.14 -15.93 -26.29
N THR A 282 7.49 -16.77 -25.32
CA THR A 282 6.49 -17.20 -24.36
C THR A 282 6.19 -15.93 -23.59
N PRO A 283 4.99 -15.35 -23.72
CA PRO A 283 4.67 -14.16 -22.92
C PRO A 283 4.85 -14.57 -21.48
N ILE A 284 5.76 -13.88 -20.77
CA ILE A 284 5.79 -13.91 -19.31
C ILE A 284 4.39 -13.44 -18.96
N ARG A 285 3.51 -14.37 -18.60
CA ARG A 285 2.18 -13.99 -18.11
C ARG A 285 2.44 -13.28 -16.80
N SER A 286 2.44 -11.94 -16.85
CA SER A 286 2.18 -11.18 -15.63
C SER A 286 0.94 -11.81 -15.01
N ALA A 287 0.94 -12.02 -13.71
CA ALA A 287 -0.28 -12.42 -13.00
C ALA A 287 -1.37 -11.44 -13.48
N ALA A 288 -2.47 -12.00 -14.00
CA ALA A 288 -3.58 -11.15 -14.43
C ALA A 288 -3.96 -10.29 -13.21
N PRO A 289 -4.11 -8.96 -13.37
CA PRO A 289 -4.56 -8.13 -12.27
C PRO A 289 -5.84 -8.73 -11.72
N ALA A 290 -5.95 -8.75 -10.38
CA ALA A 290 -7.18 -9.19 -9.73
C ALA A 290 -8.36 -8.38 -10.30
N PRO A 291 -9.52 -9.00 -10.51
CA PRO A 291 -10.67 -8.27 -11.05
C PRO A 291 -10.99 -7.09 -10.13
N LYS A 292 -11.15 -5.89 -10.72
CA LYS A 292 -11.66 -4.74 -9.97
C LYS A 292 -13.00 -5.13 -9.35
N PRO A 293 -13.25 -4.74 -8.07
CA PRO A 293 -14.53 -4.96 -7.43
C PRO A 293 -15.66 -4.42 -8.33
N ALA A 294 -16.79 -5.10 -8.35
CA ALA A 294 -17.97 -4.56 -9.01
C ALA A 294 -18.28 -3.18 -8.39
N ALA A 295 -18.54 -2.18 -9.23
CA ALA A 295 -18.70 -0.78 -8.81
C ALA A 295 -19.84 -0.52 -7.80
N ASP A 296 -20.61 -1.56 -7.47
CA ASP A 296 -21.77 -1.52 -6.60
C ASP A 296 -21.71 -2.54 -5.43
N GLU A 297 -20.54 -3.07 -5.12
CA GLU A 297 -20.30 -4.02 -4.03
C GLU A 297 -19.52 -3.37 -2.87
N ILE A 298 -19.93 -3.65 -1.63
CA ILE A 298 -19.21 -3.22 -0.43
C ILE A 298 -18.32 -4.37 0.06
N HIS A 299 -17.03 -4.08 0.16
CA HIS A 299 -16.06 -4.99 0.75
C HIS A 299 -15.69 -4.52 2.14
N VAL A 300 -15.61 -5.46 3.09
CA VAL A 300 -15.24 -5.20 4.49
C VAL A 300 -13.85 -5.75 4.72
N LEU A 301 -12.92 -4.87 5.07
CA LEU A 301 -11.53 -5.20 5.35
C LEU A 301 -11.24 -5.00 6.84
N PRO A 302 -10.81 -6.03 7.59
CA PRO A 302 -10.26 -5.82 8.93
C PRO A 302 -8.98 -4.98 8.85
N VAL A 303 -8.88 -3.97 9.70
CA VAL A 303 -7.69 -3.09 9.74
C VAL A 303 -6.85 -3.44 10.96
N GLN A 304 -7.24 -2.95 12.12
CA GLN A 304 -6.56 -3.23 13.38
C GLN A 304 -7.51 -3.04 14.56
N GLY A 305 -7.40 -3.89 15.58
CA GLY A 305 -8.27 -3.82 16.72
C GLY A 305 -9.73 -4.07 16.37
N ASN A 306 -10.56 -3.12 16.74
CA ASN A 306 -11.98 -3.10 16.44
C ASN A 306 -12.35 -2.18 15.27
N VAL A 307 -11.34 -1.77 14.48
CA VAL A 307 -11.52 -0.90 13.32
C VAL A 307 -11.46 -1.70 12.01
N TYR A 308 -12.41 -1.43 11.15
CA TYR A 308 -12.58 -2.02 9.82
C TYR A 308 -12.66 -0.91 8.77
N MET A 309 -12.34 -1.24 7.53
CA MET A 309 -12.49 -0.37 6.37
C MET A 309 -13.55 -0.95 5.43
N LEU A 310 -14.52 -0.13 5.03
CA LEU A 310 -15.45 -0.46 3.97
C LEU A 310 -15.01 0.22 2.68
N ILE A 311 -14.99 -0.55 1.60
CA ILE A 311 -14.56 -0.14 0.27
C ILE A 311 -15.73 -0.33 -0.69
N GLY A 312 -15.90 0.58 -1.66
CA GLY A 312 -16.97 0.55 -2.66
C GLY A 312 -18.14 1.48 -2.36
N ALA A 313 -18.08 2.26 -1.28
CA ALA A 313 -19.13 3.20 -0.91
C ALA A 313 -19.05 4.57 -1.63
N GLY A 314 -18.07 4.79 -2.47
CA GLY A 314 -17.62 6.07 -2.98
C GLY A 314 -16.30 6.40 -2.31
N ALA A 315 -16.31 7.12 -1.20
CA ALA A 315 -15.17 7.19 -0.30
C ALA A 315 -15.05 5.93 0.57
N SER A 316 -13.87 5.69 1.13
CA SER A 316 -13.65 4.67 2.14
C SER A 316 -14.33 5.07 3.45
N ILE A 317 -14.89 4.09 4.16
CA ILE A 317 -15.53 4.32 5.46
C ILE A 317 -14.75 3.56 6.52
N ALA A 318 -14.26 4.24 7.56
CA ALA A 318 -13.74 3.54 8.73
C ALA A 318 -14.88 3.20 9.69
N VAL A 319 -14.89 1.98 10.23
CA VAL A 319 -15.94 1.47 11.10
C VAL A 319 -15.33 0.91 12.36
N SER A 320 -15.64 1.51 13.52
CA SER A 320 -15.35 0.91 14.83
C SER A 320 -16.60 0.20 15.34
N VAL A 321 -16.45 -1.09 15.66
CA VAL A 321 -17.53 -1.93 16.17
C VAL A 321 -17.18 -2.52 17.53
N GLY A 322 -18.05 -2.34 18.50
CA GLY A 322 -17.79 -2.88 19.84
C GLY A 322 -19.01 -2.82 20.74
N ARG A 323 -18.75 -2.90 22.04
CA ARG A 323 -19.78 -2.97 23.09
C ARG A 323 -20.66 -1.74 23.22
N ASP A 324 -20.14 -0.56 22.87
CA ASP A 324 -20.84 0.73 23.04
C ASP A 324 -21.68 1.07 21.81
N GLY A 325 -21.43 0.39 20.68
CA GLY A 325 -22.14 0.60 19.43
C GLY A 325 -21.20 0.62 18.23
N ILE A 326 -21.63 1.33 17.19
CA ILE A 326 -20.92 1.50 15.95
C ILE A 326 -20.59 2.98 15.77
N LEU A 327 -19.33 3.27 15.45
CA LEU A 327 -18.86 4.59 15.03
C LEU A 327 -18.39 4.47 13.59
N LEU A 328 -18.88 5.36 12.73
CA LEU A 328 -18.45 5.49 11.34
C LEU A 328 -17.60 6.74 11.18
N VAL A 329 -16.54 6.66 10.39
CA VAL A 329 -15.88 7.84 9.81
C VAL A 329 -16.27 7.83 8.33
N ASP A 330 -17.02 8.87 7.95
CA ASP A 330 -17.75 9.03 6.70
C ASP A 330 -18.93 8.06 6.52
N SER A 331 -19.77 8.36 5.53
CA SER A 331 -21.04 7.68 5.34
C SER A 331 -21.27 7.16 3.91
N GLY A 332 -20.35 7.45 2.99
CA GLY A 332 -20.43 7.03 1.60
C GLY A 332 -21.45 7.83 0.78
N ARG A 333 -21.56 7.46 -0.48
CA ARG A 333 -22.54 8.06 -1.41
C ARG A 333 -23.95 7.66 -1.05
N VAL A 334 -24.90 8.57 -1.28
CA VAL A 334 -26.35 8.32 -1.04
C VAL A 334 -26.85 7.05 -1.73
N SER A 335 -26.38 6.75 -2.94
CA SER A 335 -26.77 5.55 -3.69
C SER A 335 -26.31 4.23 -3.06
N MET A 336 -25.28 4.27 -2.22
CA MET A 336 -24.70 3.11 -1.56
C MET A 336 -25.19 2.91 -0.12
N THR A 337 -25.95 3.84 0.42
CA THR A 337 -26.36 3.86 1.84
C THR A 337 -26.99 2.56 2.33
N ALA A 338 -27.90 1.96 1.53
CA ALA A 338 -28.54 0.69 1.91
C ALA A 338 -27.55 -0.47 2.00
N LYS A 339 -26.55 -0.51 1.10
CA LYS A 339 -25.50 -1.54 1.10
C LYS A 339 -24.51 -1.32 2.24
N VAL A 340 -24.14 -0.06 2.52
CA VAL A 340 -23.33 0.32 3.68
C VAL A 340 -24.02 -0.10 4.97
N MET A 341 -25.29 0.24 5.16
CA MET A 341 -26.08 -0.17 6.32
C MET A 341 -26.09 -1.69 6.48
N SER A 342 -26.35 -2.43 5.40
CA SER A 342 -26.35 -3.90 5.43
C SER A 342 -24.99 -4.46 5.83
N ALA A 343 -23.89 -3.95 5.26
CA ALA A 343 -22.52 -4.39 5.57
C ALA A 343 -22.16 -4.11 7.02
N VAL A 344 -22.48 -2.92 7.53
CA VAL A 344 -22.21 -2.51 8.91
C VAL A 344 -22.97 -3.37 9.91
N LEU A 345 -24.24 -3.66 9.67
CA LEU A 345 -25.06 -4.51 10.55
C LEU A 345 -24.61 -5.98 10.50
N GLN A 346 -24.25 -6.50 9.32
CA GLN A 346 -23.68 -7.85 9.20
C GLN A 346 -22.34 -7.94 9.94
N LEU A 347 -21.45 -6.95 9.80
CA LEU A 347 -20.21 -6.88 10.52
C LEU A 347 -20.44 -6.86 12.04
N ALA A 348 -21.33 -6.00 12.53
CA ALA A 348 -21.68 -5.91 13.94
C ALA A 348 -22.23 -7.25 14.47
N THR A 349 -23.07 -7.93 13.70
CA THR A 349 -23.61 -9.25 14.05
C THR A 349 -22.49 -10.29 14.10
N ALA A 350 -21.60 -10.33 13.11
CA ALA A 350 -20.49 -11.28 13.05
C ALA A 350 -19.53 -11.10 14.23
N VAL A 351 -19.18 -9.85 14.55
CA VAL A 351 -18.28 -9.52 15.68
C VAL A 351 -18.89 -9.92 17.01
N THR A 352 -20.19 -9.70 17.21
CA THR A 352 -20.86 -10.05 18.47
C THR A 352 -21.20 -11.53 18.61
N ALA A 353 -21.37 -12.26 17.51
CA ALA A 353 -21.67 -13.69 17.49
C ALA A 353 -20.39 -14.56 17.55
N SER A 354 -19.25 -14.04 17.18
CA SER A 354 -18.00 -14.80 17.20
C SER A 354 -17.57 -15.11 18.64
N PRO A 355 -17.35 -16.38 19.00
CA PRO A 355 -16.63 -16.70 20.22
C PRO A 355 -15.24 -16.05 20.14
N ALA A 356 -14.67 -15.72 21.30
CA ALA A 356 -13.34 -15.13 21.35
C ALA A 356 -12.42 -15.85 20.36
N PRO A 357 -11.82 -15.16 19.40
CA PRO A 357 -11.01 -15.80 18.39
C PRO A 357 -9.94 -16.65 19.09
N ASN A 358 -9.76 -17.88 18.62
CA ASN A 358 -8.65 -18.71 19.05
C ASN A 358 -7.40 -17.83 19.01
N ARG A 359 -6.65 -17.81 20.09
CA ARG A 359 -5.45 -16.97 20.26
C ARG A 359 -4.45 -17.28 19.15
N CYS A 360 -4.70 -16.76 17.99
CA CYS A 360 -3.77 -16.81 16.89
C CYS A 360 -2.80 -15.65 17.06
N VAL A 361 -1.53 -15.96 17.23
CA VAL A 361 -0.46 -15.01 17.52
C VAL A 361 0.42 -14.93 16.27
N GLY A 362 0.47 -13.75 15.65
CA GLY A 362 1.42 -13.45 14.57
C GLY A 362 0.84 -13.47 13.15
N LEU A 363 1.72 -13.33 12.17
CA LEU A 363 1.46 -13.23 10.73
C LEU A 363 0.66 -14.40 10.11
N HIS A 364 0.52 -15.50 10.82
CA HIS A 364 -0.03 -16.75 10.30
C HIS A 364 -1.44 -17.08 10.78
N CYS A 365 -2.17 -16.06 11.26
CA CYS A 365 -3.52 -16.30 11.75
C CYS A 365 -4.50 -16.65 10.62
N PRO A 366 -5.05 -17.89 10.57
CA PRO A 366 -6.00 -18.27 9.51
C PRO A 366 -7.27 -17.43 9.52
N ALA A 367 -7.60 -16.82 10.67
CA ALA A 367 -8.79 -15.97 10.83
C ALA A 367 -8.59 -14.54 10.32
N ALA A 368 -7.34 -14.10 10.15
CA ALA A 368 -7.02 -12.82 9.52
C ALA A 368 -6.37 -13.13 8.17
N PRO A 369 -7.06 -12.95 7.04
CA PRO A 369 -6.53 -13.30 5.71
C PRO A 369 -5.20 -12.62 5.40
N PHE A 370 -4.76 -11.70 6.25
CA PHE A 370 -3.54 -10.92 6.05
C PHE A 370 -2.64 -10.80 7.30
N GLY A 371 -2.97 -11.44 8.43
CA GLY A 371 -2.11 -11.47 9.61
C GLY A 371 -1.98 -10.14 10.40
N TRP A 372 -2.90 -9.21 10.23
CA TRP A 372 -2.74 -7.83 10.72
C TRP A 372 -3.32 -7.52 12.09
N THR A 373 -4.06 -8.41 12.67
CA THR A 373 -4.64 -8.18 14.00
C THR A 373 -3.75 -8.71 15.10
N SER A 374 -3.36 -7.86 16.05
CA SER A 374 -2.66 -8.35 17.24
C SER A 374 -3.60 -9.15 18.15
N PRO A 375 -3.10 -10.15 18.89
CA PRO A 375 -3.92 -10.98 19.78
C PRO A 375 -4.64 -10.19 20.89
N SER A 376 -4.02 -9.12 21.38
CA SER A 376 -4.61 -8.23 22.38
C SER A 376 -5.82 -7.47 21.85
N MET A 377 -5.83 -7.16 20.56
CA MET A 377 -6.90 -6.44 19.90
C MET A 377 -8.08 -7.35 19.58
N ASN A 378 -7.83 -8.61 19.24
CA ASN A 378 -8.88 -9.59 19.00
C ASN A 378 -9.77 -9.86 20.24
N SER A 379 -9.25 -9.66 21.45
CA SER A 379 -10.03 -9.83 22.69
C SER A 379 -11.06 -8.72 22.91
N ILE A 380 -10.87 -7.53 22.31
CA ILE A 380 -11.81 -6.40 22.42
C ILE A 380 -13.01 -6.61 21.49
N ILE A 381 -12.77 -7.26 20.33
CA ILE A 381 -13.77 -7.48 19.29
C ILE A 381 -14.81 -8.52 19.72
N SER A 382 -14.45 -9.49 20.54
CA SER A 382 -15.30 -10.64 20.91
C SER A 382 -16.20 -10.38 22.13
N SER A 383 -17.05 -9.37 22.09
CA SER A 383 -18.08 -9.21 23.11
C SER A 383 -19.37 -9.94 22.69
N PRO A 384 -19.90 -10.91 23.46
CA PRO A 384 -21.13 -11.63 23.14
C PRO A 384 -22.38 -10.76 23.44
N ALA A 385 -22.43 -9.56 22.92
CA ALA A 385 -23.57 -8.67 23.06
C ALA A 385 -24.37 -8.64 21.73
N PRO A 386 -25.68 -8.40 21.77
CA PRO A 386 -26.46 -8.19 20.55
C PRO A 386 -25.92 -6.98 19.79
N PRO A 387 -26.08 -6.95 18.43
CA PRO A 387 -25.61 -5.84 17.61
C PRO A 387 -26.14 -4.50 18.13
N LYS A 388 -25.22 -3.55 18.26
CA LYS A 388 -25.55 -2.20 18.73
C LYS A 388 -25.82 -1.27 17.54
N PRO A 389 -26.59 -0.20 17.72
CA PRO A 389 -26.85 0.77 16.66
C PRO A 389 -25.61 1.63 16.34
N ILE A 390 -25.67 2.32 15.20
CA ILE A 390 -24.73 3.40 14.88
C ILE A 390 -24.98 4.53 15.90
N ARG A 391 -23.93 4.97 16.57
CA ARG A 391 -23.97 6.01 17.60
C ARG A 391 -23.33 7.31 17.11
N TYR A 392 -22.29 7.18 16.29
CA TYR A 392 -21.53 8.30 15.77
C TYR A 392 -21.25 8.13 14.29
N ILE A 393 -21.32 9.25 13.57
CA ILE A 393 -20.81 9.42 12.21
C ILE A 393 -19.91 10.66 12.25
N ILE A 394 -18.64 10.52 11.95
CA ILE A 394 -17.68 11.62 11.87
C ILE A 394 -17.40 11.88 10.39
N ASN A 395 -17.74 13.07 9.88
CA ASN A 395 -17.43 13.41 8.49
C ASN A 395 -16.05 14.05 8.40
N THR A 396 -15.21 13.50 7.52
CA THR A 396 -13.87 14.01 7.24
C THR A 396 -13.87 15.14 6.23
N SER A 397 -14.88 15.23 5.38
CA SER A 397 -15.02 16.21 4.30
C SER A 397 -16.48 16.59 4.10
N VAL A 398 -16.72 17.65 3.32
CA VAL A 398 -18.06 18.11 2.93
C VAL A 398 -18.62 17.37 1.71
N ASP A 399 -17.79 16.62 1.00
CA ASP A 399 -18.15 16.05 -0.29
C ASP A 399 -19.21 14.93 -0.18
N ALA A 400 -19.98 14.77 -1.25
CA ALA A 400 -21.17 13.92 -1.23
C ALA A 400 -20.88 12.44 -1.04
N ASP A 401 -19.68 11.98 -1.31
CA ASP A 401 -19.27 10.59 -1.07
C ASP A 401 -18.71 10.38 0.34
N HIS A 402 -18.59 11.44 1.15
CA HIS A 402 -18.30 11.40 2.57
C HIS A 402 -19.55 11.61 3.43
N THR A 403 -20.52 12.40 2.95
CA THR A 403 -21.68 12.84 3.73
C THR A 403 -23.03 12.28 3.25
N GLY A 404 -23.05 11.64 2.07
CA GLY A 404 -24.31 11.28 1.39
C GLY A 404 -25.17 10.27 2.12
N GLY A 405 -24.58 9.41 2.95
CA GLY A 405 -25.29 8.43 3.76
C GLY A 405 -25.80 8.95 5.10
N ASN A 406 -25.42 10.17 5.54
CA ASN A 406 -25.68 10.67 6.89
C ASN A 406 -27.12 10.51 7.32
N GLU A 407 -28.09 11.03 6.53
CA GLU A 407 -29.50 11.05 6.87
C GLU A 407 -30.02 9.66 7.24
N LYS A 408 -29.73 8.67 6.41
CA LYS A 408 -30.26 7.30 6.59
C LYS A 408 -29.49 6.48 7.60
N LEU A 409 -28.16 6.66 7.66
CA LEU A 409 -27.31 5.93 8.61
C LEU A 409 -27.45 6.47 10.03
N ALA A 410 -27.82 7.74 10.20
CA ALA A 410 -28.09 8.32 11.51
C ALA A 410 -29.45 7.91 12.09
N GLU A 411 -30.41 7.43 11.27
CA GLU A 411 -31.70 6.94 11.77
C GLU A 411 -31.47 5.72 12.68
N LEU A 412 -31.86 5.82 13.95
CA LEU A 412 -31.84 4.66 14.85
C LEU A 412 -33.12 3.84 14.68
N PRO A 413 -33.04 2.50 14.80
CA PRO A 413 -34.24 1.66 14.84
C PRO A 413 -35.19 2.14 15.95
N SER A 414 -36.49 2.11 15.68
CA SER A 414 -37.54 2.60 16.60
C SER A 414 -37.57 1.85 17.96
N ASP A 415 -36.99 0.66 18.00
CA ASP A 415 -36.85 -0.18 19.19
C ASP A 415 -35.48 -0.03 19.91
N ALA A 416 -34.58 0.80 19.38
CA ALA A 416 -33.30 1.08 20.00
C ALA A 416 -33.49 1.76 21.36
N LYS A 417 -33.43 0.98 22.44
CA LYS A 417 -33.44 1.52 23.81
C LYS A 417 -32.06 2.11 24.10
N ILE A 418 -31.98 3.44 24.13
CA ILE A 418 -30.79 4.14 24.63
C ILE A 418 -30.77 3.98 26.15
N VAL A 419 -29.95 3.08 26.65
CA VAL A 419 -29.79 2.84 28.09
C VAL A 419 -29.17 4.10 28.71
N GLY A 420 -29.88 4.75 29.63
CA GLY A 420 -29.39 5.88 30.42
C GLY A 420 -29.93 7.26 30.03
N VAL A 421 -30.69 7.40 28.96
CA VAL A 421 -31.37 8.67 28.64
C VAL A 421 -32.87 8.49 28.82
N THR A 422 -33.38 9.02 29.91
CA THR A 422 -34.81 8.94 30.26
C THR A 422 -35.69 9.92 29.49
N PHE A 423 -35.12 10.75 28.62
CA PHE A 423 -35.88 11.77 27.88
C PHE A 423 -35.27 12.02 26.48
N PRO A 424 -35.76 11.39 25.40
CA PRO A 424 -35.87 12.15 24.17
C PRO A 424 -36.94 13.23 24.41
N PRO A 425 -36.76 14.46 23.98
CA PRO A 425 -37.89 15.42 23.90
C PRO A 425 -39.00 14.74 23.12
N VAL A 426 -40.21 14.81 23.65
CA VAL A 426 -41.37 14.20 23.00
C VAL A 426 -41.43 14.72 21.56
N GLY A 427 -41.31 13.83 20.57
CA GLY A 427 -41.41 14.16 19.14
C GLY A 427 -40.11 14.15 18.34
N VAL A 428 -38.96 13.88 18.94
CA VAL A 428 -37.68 13.69 18.21
C VAL A 428 -37.32 12.21 18.19
N ALA A 429 -37.25 11.64 16.98
CA ALA A 429 -36.72 10.29 16.83
C ALA A 429 -35.24 10.26 17.29
N PRO A 430 -34.82 9.25 18.08
CA PRO A 430 -33.42 9.14 18.44
C PRO A 430 -32.60 8.95 17.16
N SER A 431 -31.51 9.70 17.03
CA SER A 431 -30.58 9.63 15.90
C SER A 431 -29.16 9.48 16.38
N ALA A 432 -28.28 8.93 15.53
CA ALA A 432 -26.84 8.97 15.76
C ALA A 432 -26.36 10.44 15.75
N THR A 433 -25.29 10.71 16.50
CA THR A 433 -24.60 12.00 16.43
C THR A 433 -23.77 12.07 15.15
N VAL A 434 -24.03 13.06 14.31
CA VAL A 434 -23.20 13.38 13.14
C VAL A 434 -22.28 14.52 13.54
N LEU A 435 -20.97 14.25 13.63
CA LEU A 435 -19.92 15.18 14.06
C LEU A 435 -19.10 15.62 12.84
N ALA A 436 -18.84 16.91 12.71
CA ALA A 436 -17.95 17.47 11.69
C ALA A 436 -17.33 18.78 12.15
N HIS A 437 -16.34 19.30 11.41
CA HIS A 437 -15.91 20.69 11.60
C HIS A 437 -17.04 21.67 11.22
N GLU A 438 -17.12 22.83 11.88
CA GLU A 438 -18.19 23.82 11.66
C GLU A 438 -18.30 24.29 10.20
N THR A 439 -17.17 24.36 9.47
CA THR A 439 -17.16 24.73 8.06
C THR A 439 -17.91 23.72 7.18
N VAL A 440 -17.90 22.44 7.54
CA VAL A 440 -18.69 21.40 6.84
C VAL A 440 -20.18 21.68 7.00
N LEU A 441 -20.65 21.96 8.22
CA LEU A 441 -22.04 22.33 8.47
C LEU A 441 -22.44 23.58 7.68
N ASP A 442 -21.60 24.62 7.71
CA ASP A 442 -21.85 25.86 6.97
C ASP A 442 -21.97 25.63 5.48
N ARG A 443 -21.09 24.84 4.88
CA ARG A 443 -21.11 24.51 3.47
C ARG A 443 -22.32 23.66 3.08
N MET A 444 -22.62 22.61 3.85
CA MET A 444 -23.79 21.77 3.62
C MET A 444 -25.09 22.59 3.73
N THR A 445 -25.19 23.49 4.71
CA THR A 445 -26.35 24.37 4.87
C THR A 445 -26.51 25.33 3.68
N LYS A 446 -25.40 25.96 3.24
CA LYS A 446 -25.40 26.85 2.05
C LYS A 446 -25.76 26.11 0.76
N ALA A 447 -25.38 24.83 0.66
CA ALA A 447 -25.74 23.98 -0.46
C ALA A 447 -27.19 23.46 -0.41
N GLY A 448 -27.93 23.74 0.66
CA GLY A 448 -29.34 23.30 0.82
C GLY A 448 -29.50 21.81 1.12
N ALA A 449 -28.54 21.21 1.80
CA ALA A 449 -28.64 19.82 2.24
C ALA A 449 -29.88 19.60 3.15
N ALA A 450 -30.47 18.40 3.07
CA ALA A 450 -31.60 18.03 3.93
C ALA A 450 -31.21 18.13 5.41
N SER A 451 -32.13 18.58 6.27
CA SER A 451 -31.84 18.78 7.70
C SER A 451 -31.36 17.49 8.40
N GLY A 452 -31.83 16.31 7.97
CA GLY A 452 -31.40 15.03 8.51
C GLY A 452 -30.00 14.60 8.10
N ALA A 453 -29.44 15.24 7.06
CA ALA A 453 -28.09 14.96 6.60
C ALA A 453 -27.02 15.86 7.26
N LEU A 454 -27.44 16.95 7.90
CA LEU A 454 -26.54 17.93 8.50
C LEU A 454 -25.84 17.39 9.76
N PRO A 455 -24.60 17.80 10.02
CA PRO A 455 -23.96 17.58 11.31
C PRO A 455 -24.83 18.06 12.48
N THR A 456 -25.02 17.22 13.47
CA THR A 456 -25.78 17.54 14.70
C THR A 456 -24.88 18.03 15.81
N GLU A 457 -23.59 17.79 15.71
CA GLU A 457 -22.53 18.28 16.58
C GLU A 457 -21.37 18.82 15.74
N THR A 458 -20.80 19.95 16.12
CA THR A 458 -19.66 20.56 15.43
C THR A 458 -18.56 20.92 16.39
N TYR A 459 -17.34 20.95 15.86
CA TYR A 459 -16.18 21.50 16.56
C TYR A 459 -15.51 22.60 15.70
N HIS A 460 -14.79 23.51 16.36
CA HIS A 460 -14.15 24.67 15.74
C HIS A 460 -12.67 24.83 16.10
N ALA A 461 -12.17 23.98 16.99
CA ALA A 461 -10.76 24.00 17.38
C ALA A 461 -9.90 23.19 16.43
N ALA A 462 -8.57 23.40 16.46
CA ALA A 462 -7.62 22.62 15.67
C ALA A 462 -7.68 21.10 15.95
N SER A 463 -8.24 20.70 17.08
CA SER A 463 -8.52 19.30 17.36
C SER A 463 -9.70 19.13 18.30
N TYR A 464 -10.38 18.03 18.17
CA TYR A 464 -11.47 17.59 19.01
C TYR A 464 -11.20 16.18 19.54
N LYS A 465 -11.59 15.87 20.76
CA LYS A 465 -11.51 14.53 21.33
C LYS A 465 -12.91 14.11 21.74
N LEU A 466 -13.34 12.96 21.27
CA LEU A 466 -14.59 12.37 21.75
C LEU A 466 -14.52 12.17 23.25
N SER A 467 -15.53 12.64 24.00
CA SER A 467 -15.50 12.71 25.45
C SER A 467 -15.47 11.35 26.14
N GLU A 468 -16.06 10.34 25.51
CA GLU A 468 -16.06 8.96 25.98
C GLU A 468 -15.01 8.09 25.27
N PHE A 469 -14.57 7.05 25.95
CA PHE A 469 -13.76 5.99 25.32
C PHE A 469 -14.69 5.00 24.61
N PHE A 470 -15.17 5.40 23.44
CA PHE A 470 -16.12 4.63 22.67
C PHE A 470 -15.47 3.33 22.14
N ASN A 471 -16.04 2.19 22.47
CA ASN A 471 -15.49 0.86 22.19
C ASN A 471 -14.06 0.65 22.74
N GLY A 472 -13.68 1.38 23.79
CA GLY A 472 -12.33 1.35 24.33
C GLY A 472 -11.33 2.24 23.59
N GLU A 473 -11.78 3.00 22.58
CA GLU A 473 -10.95 3.89 21.78
C GLU A 473 -10.89 5.30 22.35
N GLY A 474 -9.70 5.92 22.27
CA GLY A 474 -9.53 7.35 22.45
C GLY A 474 -9.58 8.04 21.09
N VAL A 475 -10.77 8.30 20.57
CA VAL A 475 -10.94 8.92 19.24
C VAL A 475 -10.57 10.40 19.30
N LYS A 476 -9.63 10.82 18.46
CA LYS A 476 -9.21 12.21 18.31
C LYS A 476 -9.37 12.66 16.86
N VAL A 477 -9.92 13.84 16.66
CA VAL A 477 -10.16 14.46 15.36
C VAL A 477 -9.26 15.68 15.24
N PHE A 478 -8.60 15.85 14.11
CA PHE A 478 -7.75 17.01 13.81
C PHE A 478 -8.33 17.73 12.61
N HIS A 479 -8.37 19.05 12.67
CA HIS A 479 -8.83 19.91 11.59
C HIS A 479 -7.66 20.33 10.69
N GLU A 480 -7.83 20.15 9.38
CA GLU A 480 -6.89 20.59 8.34
C GLU A 480 -7.53 21.73 7.53
N PRO A 481 -7.20 22.99 7.85
CA PRO A 481 -7.99 24.15 7.43
C PRO A 481 -7.89 24.52 5.95
N ALA A 482 -7.04 23.88 5.18
CA ALA A 482 -6.83 24.23 3.79
C ALA A 482 -6.27 23.07 2.96
N ALA A 483 -6.63 21.81 3.28
CA ALA A 483 -6.12 20.65 2.59
C ALA A 483 -6.88 20.42 1.25
N HIS A 484 -7.75 19.43 1.17
CA HIS A 484 -8.66 19.24 0.03
C HIS A 484 -9.71 20.37 0.01
N THR A 485 -10.29 20.67 1.18
CA THR A 485 -11.17 21.81 1.46
C THR A 485 -10.74 22.54 2.73
N ASP A 486 -11.52 23.51 3.21
CA ASP A 486 -11.31 24.18 4.50
C ASP A 486 -11.97 23.46 5.67
N GLY A 487 -12.64 22.32 5.44
CA GLY A 487 -13.36 21.57 6.45
C GLY A 487 -12.80 20.18 6.72
N ASP A 488 -11.65 19.85 6.15
CA ASP A 488 -11.10 18.50 6.24
C ASP A 488 -10.70 18.12 7.65
N SER A 489 -10.89 16.85 7.96
CA SER A 489 -10.59 16.28 9.27
C SER A 489 -9.86 14.95 9.17
N ILE A 490 -8.86 14.75 10.01
CA ILE A 490 -8.18 13.47 10.22
C ILE A 490 -8.74 12.85 11.50
N VAL A 491 -9.13 11.59 11.48
CA VAL A 491 -9.65 10.87 12.65
C VAL A 491 -8.68 9.80 13.10
N PHE A 492 -8.22 9.86 14.33
CA PHE A 492 -7.24 8.94 14.92
C PHE A 492 -7.86 8.08 16.02
N PHE A 493 -7.89 6.77 15.79
CA PHE A 493 -8.25 5.73 16.76
C PHE A 493 -6.99 5.34 17.52
N ARG A 494 -6.79 5.93 18.69
CA ARG A 494 -5.51 5.89 19.41
C ARG A 494 -5.14 4.53 20.00
N TYR A 495 -6.13 3.71 20.35
CA TYR A 495 -5.87 2.38 20.90
C TYR A 495 -5.64 1.35 19.79
N SER A 496 -6.46 1.38 18.77
CA SER A 496 -6.31 0.54 17.59
C SER A 496 -5.16 0.98 16.69
N ASP A 497 -4.60 2.18 16.91
CA ASP A 497 -3.54 2.77 16.10
C ASP A 497 -3.91 2.82 14.60
N VAL A 498 -5.07 3.41 14.32
CA VAL A 498 -5.62 3.56 12.96
C VAL A 498 -5.97 5.03 12.72
N ILE A 499 -5.58 5.56 11.57
CA ILE A 499 -5.90 6.90 11.11
C ILE A 499 -6.85 6.81 9.90
N ALA A 500 -7.99 7.51 9.93
CA ALA A 500 -8.79 7.80 8.75
C ALA A 500 -8.44 9.19 8.25
N ALA A 501 -7.88 9.25 7.04
CA ALA A 501 -7.25 10.45 6.47
C ALA A 501 -8.22 11.32 5.64
N GLY A 502 -9.40 10.79 5.29
CA GLY A 502 -10.27 11.47 4.32
C GLY A 502 -9.55 11.78 3.00
N ASP A 503 -10.00 12.80 2.29
CA ASP A 503 -9.48 13.17 0.97
C ASP A 503 -8.10 13.85 0.98
N ILE A 504 -7.47 13.95 2.15
CA ILE A 504 -6.06 14.36 2.27
C ILE A 504 -5.15 13.30 1.63
N LEU A 505 -5.56 12.03 1.69
CA LEU A 505 -4.84 10.91 1.09
C LEU A 505 -5.72 10.16 0.08
N ASN A 506 -5.23 10.04 -1.15
CA ASN A 506 -5.87 9.28 -2.22
C ASN A 506 -4.83 8.43 -2.96
N THR A 507 -4.94 7.12 -2.91
CA THR A 507 -3.95 6.24 -3.55
C THR A 507 -4.24 5.96 -5.03
N GLU A 508 -5.36 6.44 -5.57
CA GLU A 508 -5.80 6.18 -6.96
C GLU A 508 -5.55 7.37 -7.89
N SER A 509 -5.41 8.58 -7.34
CA SER A 509 -5.25 9.80 -8.13
C SER A 509 -4.35 10.83 -7.45
N TYR A 510 -3.98 11.87 -8.21
CA TYR A 510 -3.47 13.10 -7.62
C TYR A 510 -4.47 13.68 -6.63
N PRO A 511 -4.01 14.41 -5.58
CA PRO A 511 -4.91 15.00 -4.61
C PRO A 511 -5.90 15.94 -5.30
N PHE A 512 -7.16 15.79 -4.99
CA PHE A 512 -8.18 16.74 -5.39
C PHE A 512 -8.04 17.99 -4.52
N ILE A 513 -7.92 19.16 -5.16
CA ILE A 513 -7.75 20.45 -4.48
C ILE A 513 -8.92 21.33 -4.89
N ASP A 514 -9.90 21.49 -4.01
CA ASP A 514 -11.06 22.35 -4.24
C ASP A 514 -10.74 23.79 -3.82
N LEU A 515 -10.23 24.58 -4.77
CA LEU A 515 -9.88 25.98 -4.54
C LEU A 515 -11.09 26.84 -4.13
N GLU A 516 -12.31 26.49 -4.59
CA GLU A 516 -13.53 27.22 -4.26
C GLU A 516 -13.98 26.96 -2.83
N LYS A 517 -13.64 25.79 -2.32
CA LYS A 517 -13.86 25.41 -0.93
C LYS A 517 -12.64 25.65 -0.03
N GLY A 518 -11.65 26.40 -0.46
CA GLY A 518 -10.52 26.81 0.36
C GLY A 518 -9.34 25.83 0.40
N GLY A 519 -9.36 24.77 -0.42
CA GLY A 519 -8.27 23.81 -0.52
C GLY A 519 -7.00 24.40 -1.13
N SER A 520 -5.85 23.79 -0.84
CA SER A 520 -4.55 24.20 -1.37
C SER A 520 -3.54 23.05 -1.38
N ILE A 521 -2.58 23.11 -2.32
CA ILE A 521 -1.52 22.08 -2.36
C ILE A 521 -0.63 22.11 -1.10
N ASN A 522 -0.43 23.27 -0.49
CA ASN A 522 0.32 23.38 0.75
C ASN A 522 -0.46 22.77 1.93
N GLY A 523 -1.78 23.01 1.99
CA GLY A 523 -2.62 22.39 3.01
C GLY A 523 -2.71 20.86 2.88
N ILE A 524 -2.72 20.32 1.66
CA ILE A 524 -2.57 18.85 1.46
C ILE A 524 -1.25 18.38 2.07
N LEU A 525 -0.14 19.10 1.84
CA LEU A 525 1.16 18.75 2.42
C LEU A 525 1.17 18.85 3.94
N ASP A 526 0.51 19.88 4.50
CA ASP A 526 0.40 20.05 5.96
C ASP A 526 -0.37 18.86 6.56
N GLY A 527 -1.51 18.47 5.97
CA GLY A 527 -2.28 17.30 6.44
C GLY A 527 -1.52 15.97 6.28
N LEU A 528 -0.79 15.77 5.18
CA LEU A 528 0.05 14.58 5.01
C LEU A 528 1.19 14.53 6.03
N ASN A 529 1.82 15.67 6.34
CA ASN A 529 2.82 15.75 7.40
C ASN A 529 2.21 15.48 8.79
N GLN A 530 1.00 15.98 9.06
CA GLN A 530 0.28 15.67 10.31
C GLN A 530 0.03 14.15 10.45
N ILE A 531 -0.33 13.46 9.37
CA ILE A 531 -0.48 12.00 9.38
C ILE A 531 0.86 11.33 9.70
N LEU A 532 1.96 11.77 9.07
CA LEU A 532 3.29 11.23 9.30
C LEU A 532 3.78 11.46 10.75
N ASP A 533 3.45 12.61 11.33
CA ASP A 533 3.79 12.94 12.74
C ASP A 533 3.02 12.08 13.75
N LEU A 534 1.81 11.63 13.38
CA LEU A 534 0.98 10.77 14.22
C LEU A 534 1.31 9.29 14.08
N ALA A 535 1.78 8.88 12.89
CA ALA A 535 1.93 7.48 12.53
C ALA A 535 3.23 6.87 13.08
N ILE A 536 3.13 5.63 13.53
CA ILE A 536 4.27 4.82 13.97
C ILE A 536 4.63 3.84 12.84
N PRO A 537 5.91 3.77 12.43
CA PRO A 537 6.31 2.85 11.38
C PRO A 537 6.23 1.39 11.84
N GLU A 538 5.83 0.52 10.92
CA GLU A 538 5.94 -0.92 11.13
C GLU A 538 7.41 -1.32 11.17
N PHE A 539 7.82 -1.98 12.25
CA PHE A 539 9.15 -2.54 12.37
C PHE A 539 9.08 -4.07 12.27
N ARG A 540 9.57 -4.62 11.17
CA ARG A 540 9.45 -6.03 10.79
C ARG A 540 7.98 -6.45 10.68
N SER A 541 7.48 -7.23 11.61
CA SER A 541 6.09 -7.73 11.63
C SER A 541 5.37 -7.34 12.92
N GLN A 542 5.82 -6.29 13.58
CA GLN A 542 5.37 -5.95 14.94
C GLN A 542 4.36 -4.80 15.00
N GLY A 543 3.58 -4.62 13.98
CA GLY A 543 2.55 -3.59 13.96
C GLY A 543 3.07 -2.26 13.39
N GLY A 544 2.28 -1.25 13.53
CA GLY A 544 2.46 0.09 12.98
C GLY A 544 1.11 0.73 12.77
N THR A 545 1.08 2.02 12.51
CA THR A 545 -0.17 2.74 12.27
C THR A 545 -0.70 2.40 10.88
N TRP A 546 -1.96 1.97 10.83
CA TRP A 546 -2.69 1.83 9.57
C TRP A 546 -3.43 3.11 9.21
N ILE A 547 -3.39 3.47 7.93
CA ILE A 547 -4.02 4.67 7.42
C ILE A 547 -5.08 4.31 6.37
N ILE A 548 -6.34 4.66 6.66
CA ILE A 548 -7.47 4.51 5.75
C ILE A 548 -7.55 5.80 4.93
N PRO A 549 -7.28 5.77 3.61
CA PRO A 549 -7.40 6.93 2.74
C PRO A 549 -8.86 7.24 2.43
N GLY A 550 -9.16 8.44 1.94
CA GLY A 550 -10.47 8.76 1.38
C GLY A 550 -10.81 7.85 0.19
N HIS A 551 -9.83 7.58 -0.67
CA HIS A 551 -9.99 6.69 -1.82
C HIS A 551 -8.79 5.77 -1.99
N GLY A 552 -9.08 4.51 -2.35
CA GLY A 552 -8.09 3.50 -2.70
C GLY A 552 -7.79 2.49 -1.61
N ARG A 553 -6.59 1.94 -1.61
CA ARG A 553 -6.19 0.83 -0.75
C ARG A 553 -5.76 1.29 0.66
N LEU A 554 -5.85 0.37 1.60
CA LEU A 554 -5.29 0.58 2.95
C LEU A 554 -3.77 0.85 2.88
N CYS A 555 -3.32 1.81 3.67
CA CYS A 555 -1.97 2.35 3.68
C CYS A 555 -1.28 2.20 5.04
N ASP A 556 0.04 2.39 5.04
CA ASP A 556 0.85 2.66 6.22
C ASP A 556 1.69 3.94 6.04
N ILE A 557 2.56 4.24 7.01
CA ILE A 557 3.44 5.42 6.97
C ILE A 557 4.32 5.47 5.71
N GLY A 558 4.75 4.30 5.19
CA GLY A 558 5.58 4.25 3.99
C GLY A 558 4.85 4.71 2.74
N ASP A 559 3.56 4.35 2.61
CA ASP A 559 2.70 4.79 1.51
C ASP A 559 2.42 6.29 1.58
N VAL A 560 2.09 6.79 2.79
CA VAL A 560 1.85 8.22 3.01
C VAL A 560 3.09 9.05 2.71
N ALA A 561 4.27 8.61 3.15
CA ALA A 561 5.52 9.31 2.86
C ALA A 561 5.84 9.35 1.36
N ASN A 562 5.61 8.26 0.63
CA ASN A 562 5.79 8.24 -0.83
C ASN A 562 4.81 9.21 -1.52
N TYR A 563 3.55 9.25 -1.09
CA TYR A 563 2.53 10.16 -1.62
C TYR A 563 2.86 11.62 -1.29
N ARG A 564 3.25 11.93 -0.03
CA ARG A 564 3.70 13.25 0.39
C ARG A 564 4.88 13.74 -0.43
N ASN A 565 5.87 12.87 -0.68
CA ASN A 565 7.03 13.21 -1.48
C ASN A 565 6.63 13.55 -2.92
N MET A 566 5.73 12.79 -3.52
CA MET A 566 5.19 13.11 -4.85
C MET A 566 4.56 14.50 -4.88
N VAL A 567 3.67 14.82 -3.92
CA VAL A 567 3.00 16.14 -3.85
C VAL A 567 4.02 17.25 -3.67
N ALA A 568 5.01 17.09 -2.79
CA ALA A 568 6.05 18.07 -2.53
C ALA A 568 6.93 18.33 -3.78
N ILE A 569 7.38 17.27 -4.45
CA ILE A 569 8.21 17.34 -5.65
C ILE A 569 7.46 18.06 -6.76
N VAL A 570 6.20 17.70 -7.01
CA VAL A 570 5.39 18.35 -8.05
C VAL A 570 5.10 19.81 -7.70
N ARG A 571 4.76 20.11 -6.42
CA ARG A 571 4.59 21.47 -5.92
C ARG A 571 5.84 22.32 -6.20
N ASP A 572 7.02 21.82 -5.87
CA ASP A 572 8.27 22.58 -5.98
C ASP A 572 8.68 22.80 -7.44
N ARG A 573 8.44 21.82 -8.31
CA ARG A 573 8.60 21.98 -9.77
C ARG A 573 7.69 23.08 -10.32
N ILE A 574 6.40 23.06 -9.98
CA ILE A 574 5.44 24.08 -10.43
C ILE A 574 5.82 25.46 -9.86
N GLN A 575 6.20 25.53 -8.60
CA GLN A 575 6.61 26.78 -7.96
C GLN A 575 7.87 27.35 -8.62
N ASP A 576 8.83 26.51 -9.00
CA ASP A 576 10.02 26.95 -9.74
C ASP A 576 9.67 27.51 -11.12
N MET A 577 8.77 26.86 -11.86
CA MET A 577 8.27 27.32 -13.14
C MET A 577 7.53 28.67 -13.01
N ILE A 578 6.73 28.87 -11.95
CA ILE A 578 6.08 30.14 -11.64
C ILE A 578 7.13 31.22 -11.39
N ARG A 579 8.20 30.94 -10.61
CA ARG A 579 9.30 31.89 -10.37
C ARG A 579 10.04 32.27 -11.65
N GLN A 580 10.09 31.36 -12.63
CA GLN A 580 10.65 31.62 -13.96
C GLN A 580 9.68 32.42 -14.88
N GLY A 581 8.48 32.75 -14.40
CA GLY A 581 7.48 33.52 -15.15
C GLY A 581 6.70 32.68 -16.16
N MET A 582 6.69 31.37 -16.08
CA MET A 582 5.94 30.52 -17.00
C MET A 582 4.43 30.65 -16.77
N THR A 583 3.69 30.73 -17.87
CA THR A 583 2.22 30.70 -17.84
C THR A 583 1.69 29.31 -17.53
N LEU A 584 0.43 29.20 -17.11
CA LEU A 584 -0.23 27.94 -16.85
C LEU A 584 -0.09 26.95 -18.02
N GLU A 585 -0.30 27.41 -19.25
CA GLU A 585 -0.20 26.56 -20.44
C GLU A 585 1.24 26.05 -20.67
N GLN A 586 2.23 26.89 -20.39
CA GLN A 586 3.63 26.50 -20.46
C GLN A 586 3.97 25.47 -19.38
N VAL A 587 3.44 25.61 -18.14
CA VAL A 587 3.62 24.65 -17.06
C VAL A 587 2.96 23.31 -17.40
N LYS A 588 1.73 23.32 -17.93
CA LYS A 588 1.07 22.08 -18.40
C LYS A 588 1.89 21.38 -19.51
N ALA A 589 2.40 22.16 -20.47
CA ALA A 589 3.22 21.63 -21.56
C ALA A 589 4.56 21.04 -21.08
N ALA A 590 5.13 21.56 -19.99
CA ALA A 590 6.35 21.06 -19.38
C ALA A 590 6.18 19.73 -18.61
N ARG A 591 4.94 19.28 -18.40
CA ARG A 591 4.59 18.00 -17.76
C ARG A 591 5.32 17.77 -16.41
N PRO A 592 5.13 18.63 -15.40
CA PRO A 592 5.84 18.53 -14.12
C PRO A 592 5.53 17.25 -13.33
N THR A 593 4.50 16.52 -13.75
CA THR A 593 3.97 15.31 -13.12
C THR A 593 4.36 14.01 -13.84
N MET A 594 5.10 14.08 -14.95
CA MET A 594 5.32 12.97 -15.90
C MET A 594 5.74 11.66 -15.22
N ASP A 595 6.61 11.73 -14.23
CA ASP A 595 7.14 10.57 -13.50
C ASP A 595 6.11 9.89 -12.58
N TYR A 596 5.00 10.57 -12.29
CA TYR A 596 3.91 10.05 -11.43
C TYR A 596 2.60 9.83 -12.20
N ASP A 597 2.53 10.24 -13.47
CA ASP A 597 1.30 10.12 -14.28
C ASP A 597 0.84 8.66 -14.43
N GLY A 598 1.76 7.70 -14.45
CA GLY A 598 1.44 6.27 -14.51
C GLY A 598 0.82 5.71 -13.23
N LEU A 599 0.98 6.39 -12.10
CA LEU A 599 0.41 6.02 -10.79
C LEU A 599 -0.92 6.74 -10.53
N TYR A 600 -0.91 8.07 -10.66
CA TYR A 600 -1.97 8.96 -10.18
C TYR A 600 -2.65 9.74 -11.28
N GLY A 601 -2.12 9.71 -12.50
CA GLY A 601 -2.58 10.53 -13.60
C GLY A 601 -3.79 9.96 -14.33
N SER A 602 -4.62 10.86 -14.85
CA SER A 602 -5.72 10.54 -15.77
C SER A 602 -5.84 11.58 -16.86
N ALA A 603 -6.09 11.13 -18.09
CA ALA A 603 -6.38 12.03 -19.22
C ALA A 603 -7.87 12.39 -19.31
N THR A 604 -8.75 11.62 -18.64
CA THR A 604 -10.21 11.72 -18.73
C THR A 604 -10.85 11.59 -17.36
N GLY A 605 -12.14 11.89 -17.25
CA GLY A 605 -12.91 11.75 -16.02
C GLY A 605 -13.05 13.07 -15.25
N PRO A 606 -13.57 13.01 -14.02
CA PRO A 606 -13.91 14.20 -13.24
C PRO A 606 -12.68 14.94 -12.71
N TRP A 607 -11.55 14.25 -12.54
CA TRP A 607 -10.28 14.84 -12.09
C TRP A 607 -9.13 14.34 -12.96
N THR A 608 -8.58 15.22 -13.78
CA THR A 608 -7.50 14.90 -14.73
C THR A 608 -6.16 15.46 -14.24
N THR A 609 -5.04 14.91 -14.75
CA THR A 609 -3.70 15.44 -14.50
C THR A 609 -3.62 16.94 -14.82
N ALA A 610 -4.22 17.38 -15.92
CA ALA A 610 -4.23 18.80 -16.30
C ALA A 610 -4.99 19.67 -15.30
N MET A 611 -6.09 19.18 -14.71
CA MET A 611 -6.84 19.89 -13.66
C MET A 611 -6.03 19.96 -12.36
N PHE A 612 -5.34 18.90 -11.98
CA PHE A 612 -4.45 18.91 -10.82
C PHE A 612 -3.31 19.94 -10.99
N VAL A 613 -2.62 19.94 -12.14
CA VAL A 613 -1.56 20.91 -12.42
C VAL A 613 -2.10 22.34 -12.38
N GLU A 614 -3.32 22.59 -12.91
CA GLU A 614 -3.97 23.88 -12.85
C GLU A 614 -4.30 24.29 -11.41
N ALA A 615 -4.90 23.40 -10.61
CA ALA A 615 -5.23 23.69 -9.23
C ALA A 615 -3.97 24.00 -8.40
N ALA A 616 -2.90 23.22 -8.58
CA ALA A 616 -1.61 23.46 -7.95
C ALA A 616 -1.01 24.82 -8.37
N TYR A 617 -0.99 25.13 -9.68
CA TYR A 617 -0.51 26.40 -10.20
C TYR A 617 -1.28 27.60 -9.62
N ARG A 618 -2.62 27.54 -9.64
CA ARG A 618 -3.48 28.60 -9.10
C ARG A 618 -3.30 28.77 -7.60
N SER A 619 -3.24 27.67 -6.86
CA SER A 619 -2.98 27.65 -5.42
C SER A 619 -1.66 28.35 -5.06
N LEU A 620 -0.60 28.12 -5.83
CA LEU A 620 0.72 28.71 -5.61
C LEU A 620 0.86 30.14 -6.13
N SER A 621 0.01 30.55 -7.10
CA SER A 621 0.02 31.90 -7.69
C SER A 621 -0.79 32.91 -6.89
N GLN A 622 -1.68 32.47 -5.99
CA GLN A 622 -2.44 33.35 -5.12
C GLN A 622 -1.47 34.00 -4.10
N LYS A 623 -1.35 35.33 -4.14
CA LYS A 623 -0.65 36.05 -3.08
C LYS A 623 -1.47 35.89 -1.80
N ARG A 624 -0.89 35.25 -0.78
CA ARG A 624 -1.41 35.26 0.58
C ARG A 624 -1.41 36.68 1.15
#